data_41ebf53b581ff9f427f16e88f67bbc58
#
_entry.id   41ebf53b581ff9f427f16e88f67bbc58
#
_cell.length_a   1.000
_cell.length_b   1.000
_cell.length_c   1.000
_cell.angle_alpha   90.00
_cell.angle_beta   90.00
_cell.angle_gamma   90.00
#
_symmetry.space_group_name_H-M   'P 1'
#
loop_
_entity.id
_entity.type
_entity.pdbx_description
1 polymer ?
#
loop_
_entity_poly.entity_id
_entity_poly.type
_entity_poly.pdbx_seq_one_letter_code
_entity_poly.pdbx_strand_id
1 'polypeptide(L)'
;MLFEKVFGQSAESMEMDLIYDVAHNIARLHNFKVDGKQRDVLVHRKGATLALGPGNKFLAEKYQETGQPVIIGGSMETGSYLLVGTKKAEEETFASTCHGSGRTMSRTKAKTLIRGDKLQKDMEQKGIFVKAASYSGLAEEAGFAYKDLNEVIKSVT
;
A
#
# COMPACT_ATOMS: atom_id res chain seq x y z
N MET A 1 21.32 4.61 -6.82
CA MET A 1 19.96 4.84 -6.27
C MET A 1 19.97 5.96 -5.22
N LEU A 2 18.81 6.41 -4.67
CA LEU A 2 18.78 7.52 -3.69
C LEU A 2 19.54 7.18 -2.41
N PHE A 3 19.35 5.99 -1.88
CA PHE A 3 20.07 5.50 -0.69
C PHE A 3 21.58 5.51 -0.88
N GLU A 4 22.09 5.05 -1.98
CA GLU A 4 23.52 5.08 -2.29
C GLU A 4 24.10 6.51 -2.29
N LYS A 5 23.31 7.48 -2.79
CA LYS A 5 23.71 8.90 -2.75
C LYS A 5 23.72 9.48 -1.35
N VAL A 6 22.84 9.03 -0.48
CA VAL A 6 22.72 9.55 0.90
C VAL A 6 23.74 8.89 1.82
N PHE A 7 23.91 7.58 1.73
CA PHE A 7 24.75 6.81 2.65
C PHE A 7 26.16 6.54 2.11
N GLY A 8 26.42 6.81 0.82
CA GLY A 8 27.72 6.56 0.19
C GLY A 8 28.08 5.08 0.07
N GLN A 9 27.09 4.20 0.19
CA GLN A 9 27.23 2.74 0.15
C GLN A 9 26.21 2.13 -0.83
N SER A 10 26.56 0.97 -1.40
CA SER A 10 25.61 0.25 -2.26
C SER A 10 24.48 -0.38 -1.45
N ALA A 11 23.34 -0.66 -2.09
CA ALA A 11 22.24 -1.37 -1.46
C ALA A 11 22.68 -2.74 -0.93
N GLU A 12 23.52 -3.44 -1.68
CA GLU A 12 24.06 -4.74 -1.32
C GLU A 12 24.95 -4.67 -0.05
N SER A 13 25.86 -3.66 0.04
CA SER A 13 26.70 -3.48 1.22
C SER A 13 25.92 -3.07 2.47
N MET A 14 24.71 -2.54 2.30
CA MET A 14 23.77 -2.19 3.38
C MET A 14 22.78 -3.32 3.67
N GLU A 15 22.96 -4.51 3.07
CA GLU A 15 22.05 -5.67 3.22
C GLU A 15 20.60 -5.33 2.89
N MET A 16 20.38 -4.46 1.88
CA MET A 16 19.05 -4.04 1.46
C MET A 16 18.52 -4.90 0.32
N ASP A 17 17.52 -5.72 0.60
CA ASP A 17 16.82 -6.53 -0.38
C ASP A 17 15.50 -5.92 -0.82
N LEU A 18 15.22 -5.97 -2.13
CA LEU A 18 13.90 -5.65 -2.65
C LEU A 18 12.95 -6.83 -2.42
N ILE A 19 12.03 -6.67 -1.48
CA ILE A 19 11.02 -7.68 -1.19
C ILE A 19 10.11 -7.84 -2.40
N TYR A 20 9.46 -6.78 -2.84
CA TYR A 20 8.55 -6.78 -3.99
C TYR A 20 8.35 -5.37 -4.55
N ASP A 21 7.97 -5.30 -5.83
CA ASP A 21 7.55 -4.07 -6.50
C ASP A 21 6.16 -4.27 -7.08
N VAL A 22 5.24 -3.34 -6.80
CA VAL A 22 3.84 -3.45 -7.18
C VAL A 22 3.26 -2.10 -7.59
N ALA A 23 2.51 -2.09 -8.70
CA ALA A 23 1.80 -0.90 -9.16
C ALA A 23 0.34 -0.91 -8.66
N HIS A 24 -0.16 0.26 -8.25
CA HIS A 24 -1.54 0.49 -7.81
C HIS A 24 -2.38 1.29 -8.83
N ASN A 25 -1.83 1.51 -10.01
CA ASN A 25 -2.47 2.27 -11.09
C ASN A 25 -2.09 1.63 -12.43
N ILE A 26 -2.76 0.52 -12.77
CA ILE A 26 -2.38 -0.34 -13.89
C ILE A 26 -3.61 -1.07 -14.47
N ALA A 27 -3.57 -1.39 -15.75
CA ALA A 27 -4.49 -2.29 -16.42
C ALA A 27 -3.71 -3.48 -17.01
N ARG A 28 -4.14 -4.70 -16.73
CA ARG A 28 -3.54 -5.93 -17.26
C ARG A 28 -4.58 -6.94 -17.68
N LEU A 29 -4.31 -7.66 -18.75
CA LEU A 29 -5.06 -8.87 -19.14
C LEU A 29 -4.66 -10.02 -18.22
N HIS A 30 -5.65 -10.68 -17.68
CA HIS A 30 -5.52 -11.88 -16.87
C HIS A 30 -6.58 -12.89 -17.27
N ASN A 31 -6.28 -14.16 -17.10
CA ASN A 31 -7.24 -15.23 -17.29
C ASN A 31 -7.82 -15.63 -15.93
N PHE A 32 -9.08 -15.33 -15.70
CA PHE A 32 -9.82 -15.65 -14.48
C PHE A 32 -11.08 -16.46 -14.76
N LYS A 33 -11.54 -17.19 -13.76
CA LYS A 33 -12.81 -17.88 -13.81
C LYS A 33 -13.95 -16.89 -13.53
N VAL A 34 -14.81 -16.67 -14.54
CA VAL A 34 -15.98 -15.78 -14.47
C VAL A 34 -17.21 -16.59 -14.86
N ASP A 35 -18.22 -16.64 -14.01
CA ASP A 35 -19.44 -17.44 -14.21
C ASP A 35 -19.13 -18.92 -14.55
N GLY A 36 -18.17 -19.48 -13.84
CA GLY A 36 -17.76 -20.88 -14.01
C GLY A 36 -16.87 -21.16 -15.22
N LYS A 37 -16.57 -20.18 -16.07
CA LYS A 37 -15.77 -20.32 -17.31
C LYS A 37 -14.49 -19.48 -17.24
N GLN A 38 -13.40 -20.02 -17.77
CA GLN A 38 -12.16 -19.25 -17.94
C GLN A 38 -12.37 -18.18 -19.02
N ARG A 39 -12.04 -16.93 -18.69
CA ARG A 39 -12.15 -15.78 -19.59
C ARG A 39 -10.92 -14.87 -19.44
N ASP A 40 -10.49 -14.30 -20.55
CA ASP A 40 -9.52 -13.21 -20.54
C ASP A 40 -10.25 -11.92 -20.20
N VAL A 41 -9.84 -11.29 -19.10
CA VAL A 41 -10.42 -10.05 -18.58
C VAL A 41 -9.37 -9.00 -18.43
N LEU A 42 -9.66 -7.77 -18.82
CA LEU A 42 -8.82 -6.62 -18.58
C LEU A 42 -9.14 -6.04 -17.20
N VAL A 43 -8.25 -6.28 -16.24
CA VAL A 43 -8.43 -5.81 -14.86
C VAL A 43 -7.75 -4.47 -14.69
N HIS A 44 -8.54 -3.44 -14.44
CA HIS A 44 -8.07 -2.10 -14.07
C HIS A 44 -7.94 -2.00 -12.56
N ARG A 45 -6.75 -1.62 -12.09
CA ARG A 45 -6.48 -1.35 -10.68
C ARG A 45 -6.08 0.10 -10.52
N LYS A 46 -6.84 0.84 -9.71
CA LYS A 46 -6.56 2.21 -9.29
C LYS A 46 -6.87 2.33 -7.82
N GLY A 47 -5.83 2.60 -7.02
CA GLY A 47 -5.96 2.50 -5.56
C GLY A 47 -6.10 1.06 -5.07
N ALA A 48 -5.76 0.10 -5.91
CA ALA A 48 -5.70 -1.33 -5.63
C ALA A 48 -4.45 -1.93 -6.27
N THR A 49 -3.91 -2.98 -5.68
CA THR A 49 -2.73 -3.69 -6.17
C THR A 49 -3.04 -5.13 -6.54
N LEU A 50 -2.19 -5.73 -7.36
CA LEU A 50 -2.23 -7.15 -7.64
C LEU A 50 -1.86 -7.94 -6.37
N ALA A 51 -2.59 -9.03 -6.10
CA ALA A 51 -2.43 -9.90 -4.94
C ALA A 51 -2.60 -11.37 -5.35
N LEU A 52 -1.60 -11.91 -6.06
CA LEU A 52 -1.61 -13.28 -6.55
C LEU A 52 -1.45 -14.29 -5.40
N GLY A 53 -2.27 -15.32 -5.42
CA GLY A 53 -2.21 -16.41 -4.44
C GLY A 53 -1.07 -17.40 -4.70
N PRO A 54 -0.78 -18.28 -3.72
CA PRO A 54 0.22 -19.34 -3.85
C PRO A 54 -0.02 -20.22 -5.08
N GLY A 55 1.06 -20.64 -5.76
CA GLY A 55 1.01 -21.49 -6.94
C GLY A 55 0.65 -20.77 -8.23
N ASN A 56 0.46 -19.45 -8.21
CA ASN A 56 0.18 -18.71 -9.43
C ASN A 56 1.42 -18.64 -10.33
N LYS A 57 1.28 -18.99 -11.61
CA LYS A 57 2.39 -19.07 -12.58
C LYS A 57 3.12 -17.75 -12.83
N PHE A 58 2.53 -16.62 -12.47
CA PHE A 58 3.12 -15.30 -12.62
C PHE A 58 3.89 -14.82 -11.38
N LEU A 59 3.87 -15.62 -10.28
CA LEU A 59 4.69 -15.34 -9.10
C LEU A 59 6.15 -15.70 -9.34
N ALA A 60 7.05 -14.89 -8.79
CA ALA A 60 8.45 -15.27 -8.67
C ALA A 60 8.59 -16.54 -7.81
N GLU A 61 9.60 -17.36 -8.11
CA GLU A 61 9.81 -18.66 -7.45
C GLU A 61 9.79 -18.57 -5.92
N LYS A 62 10.46 -17.58 -5.36
CA LYS A 62 10.52 -17.36 -3.91
C LYS A 62 9.17 -17.09 -3.22
N TYR A 63 8.11 -16.83 -3.99
CA TYR A 63 6.75 -16.56 -3.46
C TYR A 63 5.72 -17.61 -3.87
N GLN A 64 6.13 -18.68 -4.53
CA GLN A 64 5.21 -19.73 -5.00
C GLN A 64 4.44 -20.40 -3.86
N GLU A 65 5.05 -20.55 -2.70
CA GLU A 65 4.41 -21.17 -1.54
C GLU A 65 3.60 -20.17 -0.69
N THR A 66 4.03 -18.92 -0.62
CA THR A 66 3.44 -17.93 0.29
C THR A 66 2.40 -17.01 -0.34
N GLY A 67 2.48 -16.79 -1.65
CA GLY A 67 1.72 -15.77 -2.36
C GLY A 67 2.47 -14.43 -2.48
N GLN A 68 1.93 -13.52 -3.25
CA GLN A 68 2.53 -12.22 -3.54
C GLN A 68 2.53 -11.33 -2.30
N PRO A 69 3.68 -10.76 -1.89
CA PRO A 69 3.70 -9.72 -0.87
C PRO A 69 2.89 -8.49 -1.32
N VAL A 70 2.04 -7.99 -0.44
CA VAL A 70 1.26 -6.78 -0.65
C VAL A 70 1.34 -5.87 0.57
N ILE A 71 1.47 -4.57 0.34
CA ILE A 71 1.49 -3.59 1.42
C ILE A 71 0.19 -2.79 1.42
N ILE A 72 -0.41 -2.62 2.59
CA ILE A 72 -1.57 -1.74 2.80
C ILE A 72 -1.11 -0.61 3.72
N GLY A 73 -0.97 0.58 3.14
CA GLY A 73 -0.52 1.77 3.85
C GLY A 73 -1.63 2.41 4.67
N GLY A 74 -1.30 2.79 5.88
CA GLY A 74 -2.11 3.68 6.70
C GLY A 74 -1.72 5.14 6.54
N SER A 75 -1.84 5.90 7.60
CA SER A 75 -1.38 7.28 7.70
C SER A 75 0.03 7.36 8.32
N MET A 76 0.58 8.57 8.37
CA MET A 76 1.84 8.84 9.10
C MET A 76 1.78 8.46 10.58
N GLU A 77 0.58 8.40 11.17
CA GLU A 77 0.36 8.14 12.59
C GLU A 77 0.00 6.68 12.91
N THR A 78 -0.32 5.85 11.90
CA THR A 78 -0.88 4.50 12.12
C THR A 78 0.02 3.35 11.66
N GLY A 79 0.94 3.57 10.74
CA GLY A 79 1.78 2.51 10.19
C GLY A 79 1.18 1.83 8.95
N SER A 80 1.63 0.61 8.65
CA SER A 80 1.25 -0.16 7.47
C SER A 80 1.23 -1.65 7.79
N TYR A 81 0.48 -2.43 7.00
CA TYR A 81 0.49 -3.90 7.07
C TYR A 81 1.17 -4.50 5.84
N LEU A 82 1.97 -5.52 6.08
CA LEU A 82 2.48 -6.41 5.04
C LEU A 82 1.66 -7.70 5.08
N LEU A 83 0.99 -8.01 3.99
CA LEU A 83 0.13 -9.17 3.81
C LEU A 83 0.64 -10.01 2.63
N VAL A 84 -0.05 -11.08 2.33
CA VAL A 84 0.19 -11.91 1.16
C VAL A 84 -1.10 -12.14 0.37
N GLY A 85 -0.98 -12.22 -0.95
CA GLY A 85 -2.07 -12.61 -1.82
C GLY A 85 -2.53 -14.05 -1.54
N THR A 86 -3.81 -14.32 -1.73
CA THR A 86 -4.42 -15.63 -1.48
C THR A 86 -5.16 -16.15 -2.70
N LYS A 87 -5.42 -17.45 -2.76
CA LYS A 87 -6.30 -18.04 -3.79
C LYS A 87 -7.72 -17.49 -3.69
N LYS A 88 -8.21 -17.21 -2.50
CA LYS A 88 -9.49 -16.55 -2.28
C LYS A 88 -9.54 -15.17 -2.96
N ALA A 89 -8.49 -14.37 -2.84
CA ALA A 89 -8.40 -13.07 -3.53
C ALA A 89 -8.43 -13.22 -5.06
N GLU A 90 -7.84 -14.28 -5.61
CA GLU A 90 -7.92 -14.56 -7.05
C GLU A 90 -9.36 -14.84 -7.49
N GLU A 91 -10.12 -15.57 -6.69
CA GLU A 91 -11.50 -15.98 -6.98
C GLU A 91 -12.51 -14.84 -6.77
N GLU A 92 -12.39 -14.09 -5.68
CA GLU A 92 -13.38 -13.10 -5.26
C GLU A 92 -13.12 -11.69 -5.78
N THR A 93 -11.83 -11.32 -5.96
CA THR A 93 -11.44 -9.94 -6.28
C THR A 93 -10.54 -9.80 -7.51
N PHE A 94 -10.48 -10.83 -8.36
CA PHE A 94 -9.56 -10.87 -9.50
C PHE A 94 -8.10 -10.64 -9.09
N ALA A 95 -7.65 -11.31 -8.03
CA ALA A 95 -6.33 -11.13 -7.42
C ALA A 95 -6.04 -9.66 -7.11
N SER A 96 -6.95 -8.95 -6.46
CA SER A 96 -6.76 -7.54 -6.13
C SER A 96 -6.99 -7.28 -4.65
N THR A 97 -6.20 -6.35 -4.08
CA THR A 97 -6.39 -5.82 -2.74
C THR A 97 -6.22 -4.32 -2.72
N CYS A 98 -6.73 -3.62 -1.70
CA CYS A 98 -6.49 -2.20 -1.55
C CYS A 98 -4.99 -1.92 -1.31
N HIS A 99 -4.52 -0.72 -1.71
CA HIS A 99 -3.11 -0.32 -1.47
C HIS A 99 -2.93 0.55 -0.22
N GLY A 100 -4.02 0.95 0.41
CA GLY A 100 -4.00 1.81 1.59
C GLY A 100 -5.37 1.92 2.24
N SER A 101 -5.43 2.51 3.43
CA SER A 101 -6.65 2.66 4.21
C SER A 101 -7.72 3.53 3.54
N GLY A 102 -7.32 4.39 2.61
CA GLY A 102 -8.23 5.36 2.01
C GLY A 102 -8.59 6.50 2.96
N ARG A 103 -9.16 7.56 2.40
CA ARG A 103 -9.48 8.79 3.13
C ARG A 103 -10.95 8.83 3.54
N THR A 104 -11.22 9.47 4.67
CA THR A 104 -12.58 9.80 5.13
C THR A 104 -13.02 11.21 4.70
N MET A 105 -12.05 12.06 4.32
CA MET A 105 -12.32 13.44 3.90
C MET A 105 -11.31 13.93 2.85
N SER A 106 -11.65 15.03 2.19
CA SER A 106 -10.78 15.69 1.21
C SER A 106 -9.55 16.34 1.88
N ARG A 107 -8.46 16.53 1.09
CA ARG A 107 -7.28 17.28 1.53
C ARG A 107 -7.61 18.68 1.99
N THR A 108 -8.48 19.39 1.25
CA THR A 108 -8.94 20.72 1.60
C THR A 108 -9.62 20.72 2.98
N LYS A 109 -10.50 19.75 3.24
CA LYS A 109 -11.17 19.63 4.54
C LYS A 109 -10.17 19.36 5.67
N ALA A 110 -9.21 18.49 5.47
CA ALA A 110 -8.20 18.19 6.49
C ALA A 110 -7.41 19.47 6.91
N LYS A 111 -7.01 20.29 5.95
CA LYS A 111 -6.30 21.56 6.21
C LYS A 111 -7.10 22.56 7.04
N THR A 112 -8.43 22.52 7.02
CA THR A 112 -9.25 23.41 7.85
C THR A 112 -9.33 22.96 9.32
N LEU A 113 -8.95 21.70 9.60
CA LEU A 113 -9.12 21.10 10.92
C LEU A 113 -7.84 21.13 11.77
N ILE A 114 -6.67 21.20 11.12
CA ILE A 114 -5.38 21.25 11.82
C ILE A 114 -4.36 22.08 11.06
N ARG A 115 -3.50 22.77 11.80
CA ARG A 115 -2.31 23.42 11.23
C ARG A 115 -1.15 22.42 11.18
N GLY A 116 -0.40 22.44 10.08
CA GLY A 116 0.69 21.49 9.87
C GLY A 116 1.84 21.62 10.89
N ASP A 117 2.15 22.86 11.36
CA ASP A 117 3.15 23.09 12.41
C ASP A 117 2.73 22.47 13.75
N LYS A 118 1.44 22.52 14.08
CA LYS A 118 0.88 21.86 15.26
C LYS A 118 0.94 20.35 15.10
N LEU A 119 0.48 19.83 13.94
CA LEU A 119 0.52 18.39 13.65
C LEU A 119 1.94 17.83 13.79
N GLN A 120 2.95 18.53 13.25
CA GLN A 120 4.35 18.11 13.37
C GLN A 120 4.77 17.97 14.83
N LYS A 121 4.49 19.00 15.68
CA LYS A 121 4.82 18.97 17.11
C LYS A 121 4.10 17.84 17.84
N ASP A 122 2.80 17.63 17.55
CA ASP A 122 2.01 16.57 18.17
C ASP A 122 2.57 15.16 17.80
N MET A 123 3.06 15.00 16.58
CA MET A 123 3.70 13.76 16.14
C MET A 123 5.09 13.57 16.77
N GLU A 124 5.89 14.61 16.86
CA GLU A 124 7.21 14.58 17.53
C GLU A 124 7.09 14.15 18.98
N GLN A 125 6.07 14.63 19.70
CA GLN A 125 5.79 14.21 21.09
C GLN A 125 5.46 12.71 21.20
N LYS A 126 4.97 12.10 20.13
CA LYS A 126 4.72 10.65 20.02
C LYS A 126 5.94 9.87 19.51
N GLY A 127 7.08 10.52 19.30
CA GLY A 127 8.29 9.91 18.74
C GLY A 127 8.24 9.71 17.23
N ILE A 128 7.30 10.35 16.53
CA ILE A 128 7.15 10.25 15.07
C ILE A 128 7.73 11.50 14.43
N PHE A 129 8.87 11.34 13.77
CA PHE A 129 9.56 12.45 13.11
C PHE A 129 9.13 12.56 11.65
N VAL A 130 8.54 13.69 11.29
CA VAL A 130 8.10 13.97 9.92
C VAL A 130 8.72 15.25 9.39
N LYS A 131 9.02 15.25 8.10
CA LYS A 131 9.49 16.43 7.37
C LYS A 131 8.71 16.52 6.06
N ALA A 132 8.11 17.67 5.81
CA ALA A 132 7.37 17.94 4.59
C ALA A 132 7.88 19.21 3.91
N ALA A 133 7.65 19.34 2.61
CA ALA A 133 8.00 20.55 1.87
C ALA A 133 7.22 21.79 2.34
N SER A 134 6.03 21.58 2.93
CA SER A 134 5.23 22.66 3.51
C SER A 134 4.32 22.16 4.63
N TYR A 135 4.00 23.02 5.58
CA TYR A 135 3.02 22.74 6.63
C TYR A 135 1.62 22.50 6.07
N SER A 136 1.24 23.17 4.99
CA SER A 136 -0.03 22.91 4.30
C SER A 136 -0.10 21.47 3.76
N GLY A 137 0.96 20.99 3.11
CA GLY A 137 1.05 19.62 2.64
C GLY A 137 1.01 18.60 3.80
N LEU A 138 1.66 18.90 4.91
CA LEU A 138 1.63 18.06 6.09
C LEU A 138 0.21 17.93 6.67
N ALA A 139 -0.51 19.05 6.79
CA ALA A 139 -1.88 19.08 7.30
C ALA A 139 -2.88 18.29 6.41
N GLU A 140 -2.63 18.21 5.10
CA GLU A 140 -3.42 17.40 4.19
C GLU A 140 -3.38 15.90 4.52
N GLU A 141 -2.28 15.42 5.09
CA GLU A 141 -2.00 14.01 5.34
C GLU A 141 -2.16 13.63 6.83
N ALA A 142 -2.83 14.45 7.63
CA ALA A 142 -3.14 14.16 9.04
C ALA A 142 -3.89 12.83 9.21
N GLY A 143 -3.55 12.06 10.25
CA GLY A 143 -4.06 10.72 10.47
C GLY A 143 -5.58 10.61 10.51
N PHE A 144 -6.26 11.58 11.13
CA PHE A 144 -7.74 11.60 11.20
C PHE A 144 -8.43 11.75 9.83
N ALA A 145 -7.70 12.13 8.78
CA ALA A 145 -8.25 12.21 7.42
C ALA A 145 -8.37 10.86 6.72
N TYR A 146 -7.90 9.80 7.37
CA TYR A 146 -7.88 8.42 6.85
C TYR A 146 -8.84 7.53 7.62
N LYS A 147 -9.27 6.43 6.99
CA LYS A 147 -10.03 5.38 7.65
C LYS A 147 -9.15 4.65 8.67
N ASP A 148 -9.77 4.04 9.66
CA ASP A 148 -9.06 3.17 10.59
C ASP A 148 -8.43 2.00 9.82
N LEU A 149 -7.11 1.86 9.94
CA LEU A 149 -6.35 0.86 9.20
C LEU A 149 -6.72 -0.56 9.63
N ASN A 150 -6.99 -0.78 10.92
CA ASN A 150 -7.34 -2.10 11.43
C ASN A 150 -8.71 -2.55 10.90
N GLU A 151 -9.67 -1.63 10.78
CA GLU A 151 -10.98 -1.94 10.18
C GLU A 151 -10.86 -2.25 8.68
N VAL A 152 -9.97 -1.55 7.97
CA VAL A 152 -9.67 -1.87 6.57
C VAL A 152 -9.05 -3.26 6.44
N ILE A 153 -8.10 -3.61 7.30
CA ILE A 153 -7.47 -4.95 7.29
C ILE A 153 -8.50 -6.05 7.53
N LYS A 154 -9.37 -5.91 8.54
CA LYS A 154 -10.46 -6.88 8.80
C LYS A 154 -11.38 -7.11 7.59
N SER A 155 -11.51 -6.12 6.70
CA SER A 155 -12.37 -6.25 5.52
C SER A 155 -11.71 -6.95 4.33
N VAL A 156 -10.39 -7.19 4.38
CA VAL A 156 -9.62 -7.82 3.29
C VAL A 156 -8.92 -9.13 3.71
N THR A 157 -9.03 -9.51 4.95
CA THR A 157 -8.56 -10.79 5.52
C THR A 157 -9.75 -11.66 5.90
#